data_cb132989c91cc9fddbb11eb06d8e5e16
#
_entry.id   cb132989c91cc9fddbb11eb06d8e5e16
#
_cell.length_a   1.000
_cell.length_b   1.000
_cell.length_c   1.000
_cell.angle_alpha   90.00
_cell.angle_beta   90.00
_cell.angle_gamma   90.00
#
_symmetry.space_group_name_H-M   'P 1'
#
loop_
_entity.id
_entity.type
_entity.pdbx_description
1 polymer ?
#
loop_
_entity_poly.entity_id
_entity_poly.type
_entity_poly.pdbx_seq_one_letter_code
_entity_poly.pdbx_strand_id
1 'polypeptide(L)'
;MFKSKLYFQLKKLKRSFLIWKTLFLLLIGLWFDNFIFKFFLKSSAQKIHLQEKRARWFTKELIQLGSAFIKIGQLLSARPDLIPKTWIKELTTLQDAVPPFSFTKVTQIIREELNSNYENINQLDSVPIGSASLAQVHKATLENGKEVVFKVQRPDLKTLFKIDLDIMQQIAFVLQKNKNWSRGRNWVAIAKECRKVLMKELDFNCEAQYAARFRQQFLDDENILIPEVIWDMSTERVLCLTYLKGIKISNIKDLKDQNYNLTKIAEVGAISYLKQLINYGFFHADPHPGNLAISNEGKLIFYDFGMMGNITNNLQKRIGSMVKSAALRDASSLVAQLQEAGLISEGIDVGPIRRLVRLMLKEALTPPFSPNIIDKLSGDLYELVYETPFQLPVDLIFVMRALSTYEGVGRMLDPSFNLVSITKPYLISIMSSNNQSPNDL
;
A
#
# COMPACT_ATOMS: atom_id res chain seq x y z
N MET A 1 -7.55 -28.02 -29.09
CA MET A 1 -8.42 -27.80 -27.93
C MET A 1 -8.15 -28.78 -26.78
N PHE A 2 -8.06 -30.11 -26.98
CA PHE A 2 -7.81 -31.08 -25.89
C PHE A 2 -6.43 -30.92 -25.21
N LYS A 3 -5.34 -30.77 -26.00
CA LYS A 3 -3.97 -30.58 -25.51
C LYS A 3 -3.83 -29.29 -24.66
N SER A 4 -4.51 -28.20 -25.01
CA SER A 4 -4.46 -26.95 -24.25
C SER A 4 -5.22 -27.07 -22.91
N LYS A 5 -6.34 -27.75 -22.88
CA LYS A 5 -7.08 -28.08 -21.61
C LYS A 5 -6.25 -28.97 -20.69
N LEU A 6 -5.61 -29.99 -21.21
CA LEU A 6 -4.76 -30.89 -20.41
C LEU A 6 -3.54 -30.14 -19.85
N TYR A 7 -2.87 -29.33 -20.67
CA TYR A 7 -1.75 -28.49 -20.23
C TYR A 7 -2.16 -27.54 -19.09
N PHE A 8 -3.31 -26.89 -19.24
CA PHE A 8 -3.86 -26.01 -18.19
C PHE A 8 -4.14 -26.74 -16.88
N GLN A 9 -4.74 -27.94 -16.95
CA GLN A 9 -5.02 -28.75 -15.77
C GLN A 9 -3.73 -29.21 -15.07
N LEU A 10 -2.72 -29.62 -15.82
CA LEU A 10 -1.40 -29.99 -15.28
C LEU A 10 -0.71 -28.79 -14.61
N LYS A 11 -0.77 -27.59 -15.23
CA LYS A 11 -0.25 -26.35 -14.65
C LYS A 11 -0.96 -26.03 -13.33
N LYS A 12 -2.29 -26.16 -13.29
CA LYS A 12 -3.10 -25.95 -12.08
C LYS A 12 -2.76 -26.95 -10.97
N LEU A 13 -2.60 -28.24 -11.29
CA LEU A 13 -2.22 -29.28 -10.33
C LEU A 13 -0.84 -29.05 -9.73
N LYS A 14 0.18 -28.78 -10.57
CA LYS A 14 1.52 -28.43 -10.10
C LYS A 14 1.51 -27.20 -9.20
N ARG A 15 0.75 -26.18 -9.59
CA ARG A 15 0.63 -24.94 -8.82
C ARG A 15 -0.05 -25.18 -7.47
N SER A 16 -1.15 -25.92 -7.48
CA SER A 16 -1.87 -26.32 -6.27
C SER A 16 -0.97 -27.09 -5.31
N PHE A 17 -0.24 -28.10 -5.82
CA PHE A 17 0.70 -28.86 -5.00
C PHE A 17 1.76 -27.97 -4.34
N LEU A 18 2.35 -27.04 -5.09
CA LEU A 18 3.38 -26.14 -4.56
C LEU A 18 2.84 -25.25 -3.44
N ILE A 19 1.66 -24.66 -3.61
CA ILE A 19 1.03 -23.78 -2.63
C ILE A 19 0.65 -24.56 -1.37
N TRP A 20 0.01 -25.71 -1.52
CA TRP A 20 -0.37 -26.56 -0.38
C TRP A 20 0.84 -27.12 0.35
N LYS A 21 1.92 -27.47 -0.36
CA LYS A 21 3.20 -27.85 0.24
C LYS A 21 3.77 -26.73 1.10
N THR A 22 3.83 -25.50 0.59
CA THR A 22 4.33 -24.33 1.33
C THR A 22 3.49 -24.08 2.59
N LEU A 23 2.15 -24.13 2.47
CA LEU A 23 1.27 -23.99 3.63
C LEU A 23 1.48 -25.09 4.66
N PHE A 24 1.61 -26.34 4.22
CA PHE A 24 1.85 -27.48 5.10
C PHE A 24 3.15 -27.34 5.88
N LEU A 25 4.25 -26.97 5.19
CA LEU A 25 5.54 -26.71 5.82
C LEU A 25 5.48 -25.53 6.81
N LEU A 26 4.70 -24.50 6.49
CA LEU A 26 4.44 -23.38 7.40
C LEU A 26 3.74 -23.87 8.68
N LEU A 27 2.65 -24.63 8.54
CA LEU A 27 1.87 -25.12 9.69
C LEU A 27 2.69 -26.06 10.58
N ILE A 28 3.47 -26.98 9.98
CA ILE A 28 4.38 -27.84 10.73
C ILE A 28 5.44 -26.99 11.45
N GLY A 29 6.00 -26.01 10.76
CA GLY A 29 6.98 -25.12 11.34
C GLY A 29 6.45 -24.32 12.52
N LEU A 30 5.23 -23.77 12.41
CA LEU A 30 4.58 -23.05 13.52
C LEU A 30 4.24 -23.98 14.69
N TRP A 31 3.82 -25.22 14.40
CA TRP A 31 3.60 -26.22 15.44
C TRP A 31 4.89 -26.56 16.17
N PHE A 32 5.98 -26.77 15.45
CA PHE A 32 7.29 -27.07 16.02
C PHE A 32 7.86 -25.88 16.82
N ASP A 33 7.71 -24.64 16.31
CA ASP A 33 8.09 -23.43 17.02
C ASP A 33 7.31 -23.31 18.36
N ASN A 34 6.01 -23.61 18.35
CA ASN A 34 5.17 -23.60 19.54
C ASN A 34 5.61 -24.66 20.57
N PHE A 35 6.02 -25.84 20.07
CA PHE A 35 6.59 -26.90 20.91
C PHE A 35 7.91 -26.45 21.58
N ILE A 36 8.81 -25.84 20.79
CA ILE A 36 10.08 -25.29 21.31
C ILE A 36 9.82 -24.18 22.33
N PHE A 37 8.85 -23.28 22.08
CA PHE A 37 8.48 -22.22 23.02
C PHE A 37 8.03 -22.78 24.38
N LYS A 38 7.25 -23.86 24.34
CA LYS A 38 6.68 -24.42 25.56
C LYS A 38 7.74 -25.13 26.43
N PHE A 39 8.69 -25.81 25.81
CA PHE A 39 9.60 -26.72 26.52
C PHE A 39 11.04 -26.20 26.66
N PHE A 40 11.53 -25.37 25.73
CA PHE A 40 12.94 -25.04 25.65
C PHE A 40 13.29 -23.53 25.76
N LEU A 41 12.38 -22.65 25.37
CA LEU A 41 12.68 -21.21 25.36
C LEU A 41 12.02 -20.50 26.55
N LYS A 42 12.87 -19.95 27.44
CA LYS A 42 12.44 -19.15 28.61
C LYS A 42 12.46 -17.64 28.34
N SER A 43 13.29 -17.18 27.41
CA SER A 43 13.48 -15.76 27.12
C SER A 43 12.55 -15.25 26.00
N SER A 44 11.94 -14.09 26.22
CA SER A 44 11.13 -13.39 25.19
C SER A 44 11.95 -13.07 23.93
N ALA A 45 13.24 -12.70 24.08
CA ALA A 45 14.13 -12.41 22.96
C ALA A 45 14.36 -13.64 22.05
N GLN A 46 14.51 -14.82 22.63
CA GLN A 46 14.67 -16.08 21.87
C GLN A 46 13.39 -16.43 21.08
N LYS A 47 12.21 -16.17 21.69
CA LYS A 47 10.91 -16.37 21.00
C LYS A 47 10.77 -15.43 19.80
N ILE A 48 11.09 -14.16 19.98
CA ILE A 48 11.07 -13.15 18.91
C ILE A 48 12.01 -13.56 17.77
N HIS A 49 13.24 -13.95 18.08
CA HIS A 49 14.22 -14.38 17.07
C HIS A 49 13.74 -15.59 16.24
N LEU A 50 13.10 -16.56 16.88
CA LEU A 50 12.55 -17.73 16.16
C LEU A 50 11.38 -17.33 15.26
N GLN A 51 10.49 -16.43 15.72
CA GLN A 51 9.41 -15.87 14.92
C GLN A 51 9.95 -15.10 13.70
N GLU A 52 10.99 -14.27 13.86
CA GLU A 52 11.64 -13.55 12.75
C GLU A 52 12.23 -14.53 11.72
N LYS A 53 12.92 -15.59 12.19
CA LYS A 53 13.46 -16.63 11.30
C LYS A 53 12.35 -17.31 10.49
N ARG A 54 11.22 -17.62 11.11
CA ARG A 54 10.05 -18.21 10.44
C ARG A 54 9.42 -17.26 9.43
N ALA A 55 9.24 -16.01 9.81
CA ALA A 55 8.70 -14.97 8.94
C ALA A 55 9.61 -14.75 7.72
N ARG A 56 10.92 -14.69 7.91
CA ARG A 56 11.91 -14.56 6.82
C ARG A 56 11.89 -15.74 5.86
N TRP A 57 11.76 -16.96 6.38
CA TRP A 57 11.58 -18.13 5.53
C TRP A 57 10.31 -18.03 4.70
N PHE A 58 9.17 -17.67 5.34
CA PHE A 58 7.90 -17.54 4.64
C PHE A 58 7.93 -16.46 3.55
N THR A 59 8.54 -15.31 3.83
CA THR A 59 8.74 -14.23 2.85
C THR A 59 9.50 -14.74 1.61
N LYS A 60 10.54 -15.54 1.80
CA LYS A 60 11.28 -16.18 0.68
C LYS A 60 10.40 -17.14 -0.11
N GLU A 61 9.56 -17.94 0.55
CA GLU A 61 8.61 -18.83 -0.14
C GLU A 61 7.58 -18.04 -0.96
N LEU A 62 7.07 -16.91 -0.43
CA LEU A 62 6.16 -16.03 -1.20
C LEU A 62 6.82 -15.48 -2.46
N ILE A 63 8.11 -15.11 -2.41
CA ILE A 63 8.87 -14.66 -3.58
C ILE A 63 8.96 -15.79 -4.61
N GLN A 64 9.27 -17.02 -4.19
CA GLN A 64 9.34 -18.19 -5.07
C GLN A 64 7.98 -18.57 -5.68
N LEU A 65 6.90 -18.37 -4.92
CA LEU A 65 5.54 -18.54 -5.42
C LEU A 65 5.16 -17.45 -6.45
N GLY A 66 5.85 -16.33 -6.50
CA GLY A 66 5.77 -15.31 -7.56
C GLY A 66 4.70 -14.24 -7.30
N SER A 67 4.37 -13.50 -8.38
CA SER A 67 3.69 -12.19 -8.33
C SER A 67 2.43 -12.15 -7.47
N ALA A 68 1.52 -13.13 -7.57
CA ALA A 68 0.29 -13.15 -6.78
C ALA A 68 0.59 -13.22 -5.28
N PHE A 69 1.54 -14.06 -4.87
CA PHE A 69 1.91 -14.24 -3.47
C PHE A 69 2.76 -13.11 -2.92
N ILE A 70 3.57 -12.45 -3.75
CA ILE A 70 4.25 -11.19 -3.39
C ILE A 70 3.19 -10.14 -3.03
N LYS A 71 2.18 -9.95 -3.88
CA LYS A 71 1.08 -8.99 -3.64
C LYS A 71 0.21 -9.37 -2.43
N ILE A 72 -0.09 -10.66 -2.23
CA ILE A 72 -0.75 -11.15 -1.01
C ILE A 72 0.08 -10.81 0.23
N GLY A 73 1.39 -11.02 0.20
CA GLY A 73 2.29 -10.68 1.29
C GLY A 73 2.34 -9.17 1.57
N GLN A 74 2.33 -8.34 0.54
CA GLN A 74 2.23 -6.88 0.67
C GLN A 74 0.90 -6.45 1.29
N LEU A 75 -0.23 -7.03 0.88
CA LEU A 75 -1.53 -6.78 1.52
C LEU A 75 -1.55 -7.23 2.98
N LEU A 76 -0.98 -8.40 3.28
CA LEU A 76 -0.87 -8.89 4.65
C LEU A 76 0.03 -8.00 5.51
N SER A 77 1.13 -7.46 4.97
CA SER A 77 2.00 -6.54 5.72
C SER A 77 1.29 -5.27 6.18
N ALA A 78 0.21 -4.89 5.50
CA ALA A 78 -0.65 -3.77 5.89
C ALA A 78 -1.73 -4.14 6.93
N ARG A 79 -1.83 -5.42 7.36
CA ARG A 79 -2.90 -5.96 8.21
C ARG A 79 -2.37 -6.41 9.59
N PRO A 80 -2.10 -5.46 10.52
CA PRO A 80 -1.64 -5.79 11.88
C PRO A 80 -2.68 -6.57 12.70
N ASP A 81 -3.95 -6.54 12.29
CA ASP A 81 -5.05 -7.33 12.85
C ASP A 81 -4.96 -8.82 12.47
N LEU A 82 -4.21 -9.18 11.42
CA LEU A 82 -4.14 -10.57 10.93
C LEU A 82 -2.86 -11.28 11.30
N ILE A 83 -1.72 -10.58 11.32
CA ILE A 83 -0.39 -11.20 11.49
C ILE A 83 0.48 -10.47 12.51
N PRO A 84 1.42 -11.21 13.19
CA PRO A 84 2.31 -10.64 14.18
C PRO A 84 3.24 -9.54 13.65
N LYS A 85 3.63 -8.59 14.51
CA LYS A 85 4.55 -7.47 14.19
C LYS A 85 5.86 -7.95 13.55
N THR A 86 6.42 -9.04 14.06
CA THR A 86 7.64 -9.66 13.51
C THR A 86 7.48 -10.10 12.05
N TRP A 87 6.28 -10.58 11.70
CA TRP A 87 5.94 -10.97 10.33
C TRP A 87 5.69 -9.77 9.42
N ILE A 88 5.01 -8.73 9.93
CA ILE A 88 4.80 -7.47 9.21
C ILE A 88 6.15 -6.92 8.74
N LYS A 89 7.13 -6.83 9.66
CA LYS A 89 8.48 -6.33 9.37
C LYS A 89 9.16 -7.09 8.21
N GLU A 90 9.10 -8.40 8.22
CA GLU A 90 9.70 -9.21 7.15
C GLU A 90 8.89 -9.12 5.84
N LEU A 91 7.55 -9.12 5.89
CA LEU A 91 6.71 -9.01 4.69
C LEU A 91 6.77 -7.60 4.05
N THR A 92 7.07 -6.57 4.81
CA THR A 92 7.31 -5.22 4.27
C THR A 92 8.55 -5.17 3.37
N THR A 93 9.46 -6.14 3.49
CA THR A 93 10.63 -6.27 2.59
C THR A 93 10.29 -6.86 1.22
N LEU A 94 9.04 -7.31 0.99
CA LEU A 94 8.57 -7.77 -0.31
C LEU A 94 8.53 -6.58 -1.28
N GLN A 95 9.66 -6.30 -1.89
CA GLN A 95 9.79 -5.28 -2.91
C GLN A 95 9.34 -5.82 -4.26
N ASP A 96 8.85 -4.93 -5.11
CA ASP A 96 8.41 -5.25 -6.46
C ASP A 96 9.57 -5.50 -7.46
N ALA A 97 10.84 -5.52 -7.03
CA ALA A 97 11.98 -5.75 -7.89
C ALA A 97 12.03 -7.22 -8.35
N VAL A 98 11.40 -7.49 -9.48
CA VAL A 98 11.43 -8.79 -10.16
C VAL A 98 12.23 -8.64 -11.45
N PRO A 99 13.08 -9.63 -11.84
CA PRO A 99 13.84 -9.56 -13.08
C PRO A 99 12.94 -9.26 -14.29
N PRO A 100 13.39 -8.42 -15.24
CA PRO A 100 12.60 -8.09 -16.40
C PRO A 100 12.38 -9.33 -17.29
N PHE A 101 11.23 -9.37 -17.96
CA PHE A 101 10.98 -10.33 -19.03
C PHE A 101 11.48 -9.80 -20.37
N SER A 102 11.58 -10.68 -21.40
CA SER A 102 12.23 -10.34 -22.66
C SER A 102 11.51 -9.20 -23.38
N PHE A 103 12.30 -8.32 -24.01
CA PHE A 103 11.80 -7.20 -24.80
C PHE A 103 10.91 -7.65 -25.96
N THR A 104 11.20 -8.81 -26.58
CA THR A 104 10.34 -9.42 -27.59
C THR A 104 8.92 -9.67 -27.10
N LYS A 105 8.75 -10.07 -25.83
CA LYS A 105 7.42 -10.22 -25.22
C LYS A 105 6.76 -8.87 -24.95
N VAL A 106 7.53 -7.86 -24.59
CA VAL A 106 7.03 -6.48 -24.42
C VAL A 106 6.43 -5.97 -25.71
N THR A 107 7.19 -6.00 -26.80
CA THR A 107 6.76 -5.52 -28.13
C THR A 107 5.56 -6.32 -28.64
N GLN A 108 5.55 -7.63 -28.41
CA GLN A 108 4.41 -8.48 -28.76
C GLN A 108 3.14 -8.01 -28.03
N ILE A 109 3.20 -7.81 -26.70
CA ILE A 109 2.04 -7.40 -25.90
C ILE A 109 1.55 -6.01 -26.32
N ILE A 110 2.45 -5.03 -26.48
CA ILE A 110 2.07 -3.69 -26.93
C ILE A 110 1.38 -3.74 -28.28
N ARG A 111 1.93 -4.51 -29.25
CA ARG A 111 1.35 -4.66 -30.59
C ARG A 111 -0.02 -5.34 -30.54
N GLU A 112 -0.19 -6.40 -29.76
CA GLU A 112 -1.47 -7.09 -29.56
C GLU A 112 -2.55 -6.19 -28.97
N GLU A 113 -2.17 -5.33 -28.02
CA GLU A 113 -3.11 -4.46 -27.29
C GLU A 113 -3.46 -3.17 -28.07
N LEU A 114 -2.48 -2.55 -28.72
CA LEU A 114 -2.68 -1.26 -29.40
C LEU A 114 -3.14 -1.40 -30.85
N ASN A 115 -2.99 -2.56 -31.47
CA ASN A 115 -3.36 -2.78 -32.86
C ASN A 115 -2.76 -1.69 -33.81
N SER A 116 -3.60 -0.92 -34.52
CA SER A 116 -3.20 0.16 -35.41
C SER A 116 -2.45 1.30 -34.70
N ASN A 117 -2.77 1.55 -33.42
CA ASN A 117 -2.12 2.64 -32.66
C ASN A 117 -0.65 2.32 -32.34
N TYR A 118 -0.21 1.07 -32.51
CA TYR A 118 1.21 0.70 -32.37
C TYR A 118 2.11 1.50 -33.33
N GLU A 119 1.64 1.83 -34.52
CA GLU A 119 2.38 2.61 -35.53
C GLU A 119 2.69 4.03 -35.07
N ASN A 120 1.99 4.58 -34.08
CA ASN A 120 2.27 5.89 -33.49
C ASN A 120 3.50 5.90 -32.56
N ILE A 121 4.15 4.74 -32.36
CA ILE A 121 5.38 4.63 -31.55
C ILE A 121 6.58 4.77 -32.47
N ASN A 122 7.27 5.91 -32.39
CA ASN A 122 8.50 6.14 -33.17
C ASN A 122 9.67 5.32 -32.62
N GLN A 123 9.88 5.37 -31.28
CA GLN A 123 10.96 4.65 -30.61
C GLN A 123 10.47 4.05 -29.29
N LEU A 124 10.87 2.82 -29.01
CA LEU A 124 10.62 2.11 -27.76
C LEU A 124 11.94 1.57 -27.20
N ASP A 125 12.32 2.01 -26.00
CA ASP A 125 13.58 1.61 -25.38
C ASP A 125 13.52 0.13 -24.96
N SER A 126 14.55 -0.64 -25.32
CA SER A 126 14.63 -2.06 -25.01
C SER A 126 14.93 -2.36 -23.54
N VAL A 127 15.61 -1.43 -22.86
CA VAL A 127 15.95 -1.54 -21.44
C VAL A 127 14.83 -0.90 -20.61
N PRO A 128 14.19 -1.63 -19.70
CA PRO A 128 13.15 -1.07 -18.86
C PRO A 128 13.73 -0.10 -17.83
N ILE A 129 13.04 1.02 -17.59
CA ILE A 129 13.36 1.97 -16.52
C ILE A 129 12.88 1.49 -15.15
N GLY A 130 12.00 0.49 -15.12
CA GLY A 130 11.50 -0.15 -13.91
C GLY A 130 10.93 -1.54 -14.19
N SER A 131 11.08 -2.46 -13.24
CA SER A 131 10.51 -3.81 -13.34
C SER A 131 9.96 -4.21 -11.97
N ALA A 132 8.68 -4.52 -11.93
CA ALA A 132 7.92 -4.87 -10.73
C ALA A 132 7.27 -6.25 -10.84
N SER A 133 6.56 -6.67 -9.81
CA SER A 133 5.90 -7.98 -9.74
C SER A 133 4.85 -8.19 -10.84
N LEU A 134 4.14 -7.13 -11.25
CA LEU A 134 3.05 -7.21 -12.24
C LEU A 134 3.45 -6.73 -13.63
N ALA A 135 4.44 -5.85 -13.75
CA ALA A 135 4.76 -5.15 -14.98
C ALA A 135 6.23 -4.76 -15.07
N GLN A 136 6.62 -4.31 -16.24
CA GLN A 136 7.82 -3.52 -16.43
C GLN A 136 7.49 -2.24 -17.22
N VAL A 137 8.31 -1.21 -17.04
CA VAL A 137 8.09 0.12 -17.60
C VAL A 137 9.20 0.45 -18.57
N HIS A 138 8.81 0.80 -19.81
CA HIS A 138 9.71 1.20 -20.88
C HIS A 138 9.45 2.63 -21.29
N LYS A 139 10.51 3.39 -21.53
CA LYS A 139 10.44 4.73 -22.12
C LYS A 139 10.21 4.58 -23.63
N ALA A 140 9.45 5.51 -24.19
CA ALA A 140 9.20 5.59 -25.62
C ALA A 140 9.03 7.05 -26.07
N THR A 141 9.17 7.25 -27.39
CA THR A 141 8.85 8.51 -28.06
C THR A 141 7.78 8.22 -29.10
N LEU A 142 6.69 8.98 -29.06
CA LEU A 142 5.62 8.90 -30.04
C LEU A 142 6.00 9.67 -31.32
N GLU A 143 5.30 9.43 -32.43
CA GLU A 143 5.55 10.11 -33.72
C GLU A 143 5.44 11.66 -33.62
N ASN A 144 4.56 12.16 -32.73
CA ASN A 144 4.43 13.58 -32.47
C ASN A 144 5.55 14.18 -31.57
N GLY A 145 6.59 13.39 -31.25
CA GLY A 145 7.72 13.77 -30.42
C GLY A 145 7.46 13.73 -28.91
N LYS A 146 6.25 13.37 -28.45
CA LYS A 146 5.92 13.29 -27.01
C LYS A 146 6.66 12.13 -26.37
N GLU A 147 7.40 12.39 -25.29
CA GLU A 147 8.03 11.35 -24.48
C GLU A 147 6.99 10.70 -23.56
N VAL A 148 6.92 9.39 -23.58
CA VAL A 148 5.97 8.61 -22.78
C VAL A 148 6.66 7.41 -22.13
N VAL A 149 5.94 6.78 -21.20
CA VAL A 149 6.30 5.46 -20.65
C VAL A 149 5.17 4.48 -20.89
N PHE A 150 5.53 3.27 -21.27
CA PHE A 150 4.62 2.12 -21.33
C PHE A 150 4.86 1.22 -20.12
N LYS A 151 3.86 1.11 -19.25
CA LYS A 151 3.79 0.07 -18.21
C LYS A 151 3.12 -1.14 -18.84
N VAL A 152 3.89 -2.22 -19.04
CA VAL A 152 3.46 -3.41 -19.77
C VAL A 152 3.33 -4.58 -18.81
N GLN A 153 2.15 -5.17 -18.74
CA GLN A 153 1.83 -6.28 -17.86
C GLN A 153 2.63 -7.54 -18.24
N ARG A 154 3.09 -8.27 -17.23
CA ARG A 154 3.74 -9.58 -17.46
C ARG A 154 2.80 -10.56 -18.16
N PRO A 155 3.32 -11.43 -19.03
CA PRO A 155 2.50 -12.41 -19.71
C PRO A 155 1.83 -13.39 -18.73
N ASP A 156 0.66 -13.91 -19.08
CA ASP A 156 -0.09 -14.96 -18.37
C ASP A 156 -0.56 -14.61 -16.93
N LEU A 157 -0.35 -13.38 -16.45
CA LEU A 157 -0.66 -13.02 -15.05
C LEU A 157 -2.12 -13.27 -14.68
N LYS A 158 -3.07 -12.83 -15.50
CA LYS A 158 -4.51 -12.97 -15.22
C LYS A 158 -4.91 -14.42 -14.96
N THR A 159 -4.37 -15.33 -15.76
CA THR A 159 -4.61 -16.78 -15.61
C THR A 159 -3.97 -17.33 -14.35
N LEU A 160 -2.72 -16.94 -14.07
CA LEU A 160 -1.99 -17.37 -12.88
C LEU A 160 -2.67 -16.87 -11.59
N PHE A 161 -3.05 -15.59 -11.56
CA PHE A 161 -3.76 -15.00 -10.41
C PHE A 161 -5.09 -15.68 -10.14
N LYS A 162 -5.88 -16.00 -11.18
CA LYS A 162 -7.13 -16.75 -10.99
C LYS A 162 -6.88 -18.09 -10.29
N ILE A 163 -5.88 -18.85 -10.74
CA ILE A 163 -5.54 -20.16 -10.13
C ILE A 163 -5.10 -19.96 -8.67
N ASP A 164 -4.20 -19.03 -8.41
CA ASP A 164 -3.65 -18.79 -7.07
C ASP A 164 -4.72 -18.31 -6.09
N LEU A 165 -5.56 -17.38 -6.52
CA LEU A 165 -6.66 -16.86 -5.71
C LEU A 165 -7.77 -17.87 -5.47
N ASP A 166 -8.03 -18.80 -6.41
CA ASP A 166 -8.95 -19.92 -6.18
C ASP A 166 -8.43 -20.86 -5.10
N ILE A 167 -7.12 -21.17 -5.13
CA ILE A 167 -6.48 -22.00 -4.11
C ILE A 167 -6.48 -21.27 -2.75
N MET A 168 -6.19 -19.97 -2.73
CA MET A 168 -6.24 -19.17 -1.51
C MET A 168 -7.64 -19.15 -0.88
N GLN A 169 -8.71 -19.10 -1.69
CA GLN A 169 -10.08 -19.22 -1.17
C GLN A 169 -10.35 -20.60 -0.56
N GLN A 170 -9.81 -21.68 -1.14
CA GLN A 170 -9.91 -23.02 -0.55
C GLN A 170 -9.18 -23.09 0.79
N ILE A 171 -7.98 -22.50 0.89
CA ILE A 171 -7.22 -22.41 2.14
C ILE A 171 -8.01 -21.62 3.19
N ALA A 172 -8.57 -20.48 2.83
CA ALA A 172 -9.39 -19.66 3.72
C ALA A 172 -10.60 -20.43 4.26
N PHE A 173 -11.25 -21.24 3.42
CA PHE A 173 -12.36 -22.09 3.82
C PHE A 173 -11.92 -23.17 4.82
N VAL A 174 -10.76 -23.80 4.63
CA VAL A 174 -10.20 -24.79 5.57
C VAL A 174 -9.87 -24.12 6.90
N LEU A 175 -9.22 -22.95 6.89
CA LEU A 175 -8.91 -22.19 8.10
C LEU A 175 -10.17 -21.78 8.87
N GLN A 176 -11.24 -21.38 8.15
CA GLN A 176 -12.50 -20.96 8.74
C GLN A 176 -13.22 -22.10 9.51
N LYS A 177 -13.09 -23.35 9.05
CA LYS A 177 -13.72 -24.51 9.70
C LYS A 177 -13.13 -24.82 11.07
N ASN A 178 -11.91 -24.48 11.34
CA ASN A 178 -11.23 -24.74 12.61
C ASN A 178 -11.29 -23.51 13.52
N LYS A 179 -12.04 -23.60 14.63
CA LYS A 179 -12.22 -22.51 15.59
C LYS A 179 -10.90 -21.99 16.17
N ASN A 180 -9.93 -22.87 16.40
CA ASN A 180 -8.62 -22.52 16.94
C ASN A 180 -7.76 -21.72 15.92
N TRP A 181 -7.95 -21.96 14.63
CA TRP A 181 -7.25 -21.26 13.56
C TRP A 181 -7.97 -19.98 13.13
N SER A 182 -9.30 -20.00 13.18
CA SER A 182 -10.08 -18.81 12.81
C SER A 182 -9.91 -17.67 13.83
N ARG A 183 -9.75 -17.99 15.12
CA ARG A 183 -9.62 -17.00 16.20
C ARG A 183 -10.65 -15.85 16.11
N GLY A 184 -11.88 -16.18 15.74
CA GLY A 184 -12.95 -15.18 15.53
C GLY A 184 -12.87 -14.41 14.21
N ARG A 185 -11.85 -14.62 13.36
CA ARG A 185 -11.68 -13.94 12.08
C ARG A 185 -12.48 -14.61 10.96
N ASN A 186 -13.01 -13.82 10.04
CA ASN A 186 -13.68 -14.33 8.84
C ASN A 186 -12.70 -14.46 7.66
N TRP A 187 -11.92 -15.55 7.64
CA TRP A 187 -10.92 -15.80 6.60
C TRP A 187 -11.50 -15.84 5.19
N VAL A 188 -12.74 -16.31 5.03
CA VAL A 188 -13.41 -16.36 3.72
C VAL A 188 -13.70 -14.96 3.21
N ALA A 189 -14.16 -14.05 4.07
CA ALA A 189 -14.37 -12.65 3.70
C ALA A 189 -13.06 -11.95 3.36
N ILE A 190 -12.01 -12.16 4.17
CA ILE A 190 -10.67 -11.62 3.94
C ILE A 190 -10.12 -12.08 2.57
N ALA A 191 -10.24 -13.38 2.25
CA ALA A 191 -9.78 -13.91 0.97
C ALA A 191 -10.57 -13.34 -0.23
N LYS A 192 -11.89 -13.14 -0.07
CA LYS A 192 -12.71 -12.47 -1.10
C LYS A 192 -12.28 -11.02 -1.34
N GLU A 193 -11.98 -10.31 -0.28
CA GLU A 193 -11.51 -8.93 -0.34
C GLU A 193 -10.14 -8.83 -1.01
N CYS A 194 -9.17 -9.65 -0.58
CA CYS A 194 -7.86 -9.77 -1.26
C CYS A 194 -8.03 -10.06 -2.75
N ARG A 195 -8.92 -11.00 -3.11
CA ARG A 195 -9.22 -11.28 -4.51
C ARG A 195 -9.72 -10.06 -5.27
N LYS A 196 -10.66 -9.31 -4.68
CA LYS A 196 -11.21 -8.10 -5.30
C LYS A 196 -10.12 -7.04 -5.56
N VAL A 197 -9.25 -6.80 -4.57
CA VAL A 197 -8.16 -5.84 -4.69
C VAL A 197 -7.16 -6.30 -5.76
N LEU A 198 -6.68 -7.53 -5.69
CA LEU A 198 -5.67 -8.05 -6.60
C LEU A 198 -6.15 -8.18 -8.05
N MET A 199 -7.43 -8.52 -8.26
CA MET A 199 -7.99 -8.56 -9.62
C MET A 199 -8.13 -7.16 -10.24
N LYS A 200 -8.34 -6.11 -9.41
CA LYS A 200 -8.33 -4.72 -9.89
C LYS A 200 -6.92 -4.26 -10.28
N GLU A 201 -5.89 -4.67 -9.55
CA GLU A 201 -4.49 -4.33 -9.90
C GLU A 201 -4.05 -4.93 -11.24
N LEU A 202 -4.73 -5.96 -11.74
CA LEU A 202 -4.46 -6.55 -13.05
C LEU A 202 -5.13 -5.80 -14.21
N ASP A 203 -5.99 -4.85 -13.95
CA ASP A 203 -6.64 -4.03 -14.96
C ASP A 203 -6.05 -2.62 -14.97
N PHE A 204 -5.15 -2.36 -15.90
CA PHE A 204 -4.49 -1.06 -16.00
C PHE A 204 -5.45 0.07 -16.41
N ASN A 205 -6.65 -0.22 -16.91
CA ASN A 205 -7.68 0.81 -17.05
C ASN A 205 -8.09 1.39 -15.69
N CYS A 206 -8.11 0.58 -14.63
CA CYS A 206 -8.35 1.07 -13.28
C CYS A 206 -7.24 2.02 -12.82
N GLU A 207 -5.98 1.66 -13.06
CA GLU A 207 -4.83 2.51 -12.73
C GLU A 207 -4.83 3.80 -13.54
N ALA A 208 -5.17 3.75 -14.84
CA ALA A 208 -5.34 4.92 -15.69
C ALA A 208 -6.41 5.89 -15.14
N GLN A 209 -7.59 5.36 -14.75
CA GLN A 209 -8.66 6.16 -14.15
C GLN A 209 -8.21 6.79 -12.82
N TYR A 210 -7.46 6.06 -12.01
CA TYR A 210 -6.92 6.57 -10.76
C TYR A 210 -5.89 7.68 -10.99
N ALA A 211 -4.97 7.48 -11.95
CA ALA A 211 -3.99 8.50 -12.33
C ALA A 211 -4.67 9.78 -12.82
N ALA A 212 -5.66 9.66 -13.71
CA ALA A 212 -6.41 10.80 -14.23
C ALA A 212 -7.18 11.53 -13.13
N ARG A 213 -7.87 10.80 -12.22
CA ARG A 213 -8.57 11.39 -11.08
C ARG A 213 -7.61 12.08 -10.13
N PHE A 214 -6.47 11.47 -9.83
CA PHE A 214 -5.46 12.05 -8.94
C PHE A 214 -4.82 13.29 -9.56
N ARG A 215 -4.53 13.27 -10.87
CA ARG A 215 -4.06 14.44 -11.62
C ARG A 215 -5.04 15.60 -11.53
N GLN A 216 -6.34 15.34 -11.69
CA GLN A 216 -7.37 16.37 -11.59
C GLN A 216 -7.41 17.04 -10.21
N GLN A 217 -7.13 16.30 -9.13
CA GLN A 217 -7.10 16.86 -7.77
C GLN A 217 -5.95 17.86 -7.55
N PHE A 218 -4.85 17.68 -8.27
CA PHE A 218 -3.64 18.50 -8.11
C PHE A 218 -3.33 19.37 -9.33
N LEU A 219 -4.32 19.59 -10.20
CA LEU A 219 -4.11 20.34 -11.44
C LEU A 219 -3.60 21.76 -11.17
N ASP A 220 -4.12 22.42 -10.13
CA ASP A 220 -3.81 23.80 -9.73
C ASP A 220 -2.72 23.87 -8.63
N ASP A 221 -2.11 22.73 -8.26
CA ASP A 221 -1.05 22.69 -7.25
C ASP A 221 0.32 22.81 -7.89
N GLU A 222 0.94 23.96 -7.77
CA GLU A 222 2.25 24.26 -8.38
C GLU A 222 3.40 23.37 -7.88
N ASN A 223 3.23 22.71 -6.72
CA ASN A 223 4.27 21.87 -6.09
C ASN A 223 4.16 20.39 -6.48
N ILE A 224 3.09 19.99 -7.16
CA ILE A 224 2.79 18.59 -7.48
C ILE A 224 2.74 18.39 -8.99
N LEU A 225 3.33 17.31 -9.47
CA LEU A 225 3.32 16.94 -10.87
C LEU A 225 2.87 15.49 -11.04
N ILE A 226 1.83 15.27 -11.84
CA ILE A 226 1.23 13.98 -12.08
C ILE A 226 1.28 13.68 -13.58
N PRO A 227 1.73 12.49 -14.02
CA PRO A 227 1.75 12.13 -15.44
C PRO A 227 0.32 12.11 -16.01
N GLU A 228 0.22 12.50 -17.27
CA GLU A 228 -1.01 12.45 -18.04
C GLU A 228 -1.19 11.05 -18.65
N VAL A 229 -2.41 10.54 -18.62
CA VAL A 229 -2.76 9.27 -19.29
C VAL A 229 -2.97 9.51 -20.78
N ILE A 230 -2.32 8.73 -21.62
CA ILE A 230 -2.54 8.70 -23.06
C ILE A 230 -3.55 7.59 -23.34
N TRP A 231 -4.84 7.96 -23.39
CA TRP A 231 -5.95 7.01 -23.42
C TRP A 231 -5.94 6.11 -24.66
N ASP A 232 -5.64 6.66 -25.83
CA ASP A 232 -5.60 5.91 -27.10
C ASP A 232 -4.48 4.86 -27.14
N MET A 233 -3.53 4.95 -26.20
CA MET A 233 -2.39 4.05 -26.05
C MET A 233 -2.46 3.24 -24.74
N SER A 234 -3.63 3.23 -24.08
CA SER A 234 -3.84 2.53 -22.81
C SER A 234 -4.96 1.50 -22.92
N THR A 235 -4.73 0.31 -22.34
CA THR A 235 -5.63 -0.84 -22.37
C THR A 235 -5.60 -1.59 -21.03
N GLU A 236 -6.25 -2.76 -20.93
CA GLU A 236 -6.20 -3.61 -19.72
C GLU A 236 -4.77 -4.05 -19.37
N ARG A 237 -3.88 -4.25 -20.37
CA ARG A 237 -2.54 -4.81 -20.18
C ARG A 237 -1.39 -3.83 -20.43
N VAL A 238 -1.69 -2.66 -20.97
CA VAL A 238 -0.71 -1.63 -21.32
C VAL A 238 -1.23 -0.29 -20.81
N LEU A 239 -0.44 0.41 -20.00
CA LEU A 239 -0.73 1.77 -19.56
C LEU A 239 0.32 2.72 -20.11
N CYS A 240 -0.13 3.73 -20.87
CA CYS A 240 0.72 4.77 -21.43
C CYS A 240 0.54 6.07 -20.64
N LEU A 241 1.64 6.59 -20.10
CA LEU A 241 1.68 7.85 -19.35
C LEU A 241 2.73 8.78 -19.95
N THR A 242 2.55 10.09 -19.80
CA THR A 242 3.63 11.03 -20.13
C THR A 242 4.86 10.75 -19.29
N TYR A 243 6.04 10.79 -19.92
CA TYR A 243 7.29 10.65 -19.19
C TYR A 243 7.60 11.93 -18.41
N LEU A 244 7.74 11.80 -17.11
CA LEU A 244 8.17 12.88 -16.23
C LEU A 244 9.57 12.57 -15.70
N LYS A 245 10.55 13.38 -16.09
CA LYS A 245 11.93 13.23 -15.61
C LYS A 245 12.04 13.74 -14.17
N GLY A 246 12.63 12.94 -13.30
CA GLY A 246 12.87 13.33 -11.91
C GLY A 246 13.88 12.45 -11.20
N ILE A 247 14.38 12.93 -10.07
CA ILE A 247 15.26 12.19 -9.17
C ILE A 247 14.39 11.50 -8.13
N LYS A 248 14.49 10.18 -8.03
CA LYS A 248 13.74 9.41 -7.02
C LYS A 248 14.06 9.91 -5.61
N ILE A 249 13.04 10.04 -4.76
CA ILE A 249 13.22 10.47 -3.36
C ILE A 249 14.15 9.52 -2.59
N SER A 250 14.20 8.25 -2.95
CA SER A 250 15.15 7.28 -2.37
C SER A 250 16.63 7.63 -2.65
N ASN A 251 16.93 8.44 -3.66
CA ASN A 251 18.28 8.86 -4.01
C ASN A 251 18.64 10.20 -3.35
N ILE A 252 18.77 10.18 -2.03
CA ILE A 252 19.06 11.35 -1.19
C ILE A 252 20.37 12.05 -1.61
N LYS A 253 21.36 11.27 -2.06
CA LYS A 253 22.66 11.81 -2.48
C LYS A 253 22.49 12.76 -3.66
N ASP A 254 21.86 12.32 -4.73
CA ASP A 254 21.66 13.14 -5.94
C ASP A 254 20.80 14.37 -5.65
N LEU A 255 19.80 14.26 -4.75
CA LEU A 255 18.99 15.39 -4.32
C LEU A 255 19.84 16.44 -3.59
N LYS A 256 20.76 16.02 -2.72
CA LYS A 256 21.69 16.91 -2.01
C LYS A 256 22.70 17.53 -2.96
N ASP A 257 23.28 16.75 -3.86
CA ASP A 257 24.28 17.20 -4.82
C ASP A 257 23.72 18.27 -5.77
N GLN A 258 22.40 18.23 -6.03
CA GLN A 258 21.68 19.24 -6.80
C GLN A 258 21.06 20.35 -5.95
N ASN A 259 21.41 20.45 -4.67
CA ASN A 259 20.99 21.50 -3.73
C ASN A 259 19.47 21.62 -3.52
N TYR A 260 18.72 20.51 -3.63
CA TYR A 260 17.29 20.53 -3.29
C TYR A 260 17.06 20.68 -1.78
N ASN A 261 16.05 21.48 -1.41
CA ASN A 261 15.64 21.63 -0.02
C ASN A 261 14.80 20.43 0.44
N LEU A 262 15.45 19.45 1.10
CA LEU A 262 14.83 18.19 1.51
C LEU A 262 13.71 18.38 2.54
N THR A 263 13.86 19.35 3.46
CA THR A 263 12.82 19.68 4.44
C THR A 263 11.56 20.19 3.75
N LYS A 264 11.70 21.09 2.76
CA LYS A 264 10.55 21.58 1.99
C LYS A 264 9.88 20.47 1.19
N ILE A 265 10.64 19.54 0.62
CA ILE A 265 10.10 18.38 -0.09
C ILE A 265 9.24 17.51 0.86
N ALA A 266 9.73 17.26 2.07
CA ALA A 266 9.01 16.51 3.09
C ALA A 266 7.71 17.22 3.50
N GLU A 267 7.74 18.54 3.65
CA GLU A 267 6.55 19.38 3.93
C GLU A 267 5.51 19.30 2.82
N VAL A 268 5.94 19.46 1.55
CA VAL A 268 5.05 19.34 0.38
C VAL A 268 4.38 17.96 0.35
N GLY A 269 5.14 16.90 0.58
CA GLY A 269 4.61 15.54 0.67
C GLY A 269 3.54 15.40 1.76
N ALA A 270 3.80 15.89 2.97
CA ALA A 270 2.88 15.84 4.10
C ALA A 270 1.59 16.64 3.84
N ILE A 271 1.71 17.86 3.32
CA ILE A 271 0.56 18.71 3.00
C ILE A 271 -0.26 18.10 1.86
N SER A 272 0.40 17.57 0.82
CA SER A 272 -0.29 16.90 -0.27
C SER A 272 -1.13 15.73 0.22
N TYR A 273 -0.61 14.96 1.18
CA TYR A 273 -1.34 13.83 1.76
C TYR A 273 -2.56 14.27 2.57
N LEU A 274 -2.45 15.33 3.35
CA LEU A 274 -3.62 15.90 4.04
C LEU A 274 -4.70 16.38 3.05
N LYS A 275 -4.30 17.05 1.95
CA LYS A 275 -5.24 17.45 0.90
C LYS A 275 -5.98 16.23 0.34
N GLN A 276 -5.26 15.13 0.08
CA GLN A 276 -5.84 13.87 -0.39
C GLN A 276 -6.90 13.34 0.57
N LEU A 277 -6.63 13.35 1.87
CA LEU A 277 -7.56 12.83 2.89
C LEU A 277 -8.74 13.76 3.16
N ILE A 278 -8.45 15.04 3.37
CA ILE A 278 -9.46 15.99 3.88
C ILE A 278 -10.28 16.58 2.73
N ASN A 279 -9.61 17.07 1.69
CA ASN A 279 -10.30 17.80 0.63
C ASN A 279 -10.92 16.83 -0.38
N TYR A 280 -10.22 15.77 -0.75
CA TYR A 280 -10.62 14.92 -1.88
C TYR A 280 -11.20 13.57 -1.47
N GLY A 281 -10.87 13.06 -0.27
CA GLY A 281 -11.29 11.74 0.17
C GLY A 281 -10.79 10.59 -0.72
N PHE A 282 -9.85 10.89 -1.62
CA PHE A 282 -9.19 9.94 -2.51
C PHE A 282 -7.69 10.13 -2.39
N PHE A 283 -6.98 9.08 -2.00
CA PHE A 283 -5.59 9.18 -1.57
C PHE A 283 -4.73 8.04 -2.08
N HIS A 284 -3.44 8.31 -2.20
CA HIS A 284 -2.42 7.32 -2.52
C HIS A 284 -2.17 6.42 -1.31
N ALA A 285 -2.48 5.13 -1.42
CA ALA A 285 -2.41 4.18 -0.30
C ALA A 285 -1.00 3.59 -0.10
N ASP A 286 -0.08 3.76 -1.05
CA ASP A 286 1.30 3.27 -0.97
C ASP A 286 2.33 4.29 -1.51
N PRO A 287 2.52 5.44 -0.83
CA PRO A 287 3.46 6.49 -1.24
C PRO A 287 4.92 6.09 -0.95
N HIS A 288 5.31 4.93 -1.48
CA HIS A 288 6.66 4.40 -1.30
C HIS A 288 7.71 5.30 -1.96
N PRO A 289 8.92 5.47 -1.38
CA PRO A 289 9.97 6.33 -1.94
C PRO A 289 10.35 6.01 -3.39
N GLY A 290 10.13 4.77 -3.84
CA GLY A 290 10.33 4.36 -5.23
C GLY A 290 9.30 4.89 -6.22
N ASN A 291 8.12 5.31 -5.72
CA ASN A 291 7.00 5.85 -6.50
C ASN A 291 6.96 7.38 -6.49
N LEU A 292 7.90 8.02 -5.79
CA LEU A 292 8.01 9.47 -5.64
C LEU A 292 9.33 9.97 -6.20
N ALA A 293 9.29 11.12 -6.88
CA ALA A 293 10.49 11.77 -7.39
C ALA A 293 10.37 13.29 -7.32
N ILE A 294 11.48 13.99 -7.53
CA ILE A 294 11.53 15.45 -7.62
C ILE A 294 11.92 15.82 -9.04
N SER A 295 11.09 16.64 -9.69
CA SER A 295 11.38 17.20 -11.02
C SER A 295 12.54 18.17 -10.98
N ASN A 296 13.09 18.52 -12.14
CA ASN A 296 14.14 19.55 -12.26
C ASN A 296 13.67 20.93 -11.73
N GLU A 297 12.36 21.17 -11.67
CA GLU A 297 11.75 22.40 -11.16
C GLU A 297 11.47 22.33 -9.63
N GLY A 298 11.83 21.23 -8.97
CA GLY A 298 11.60 21.03 -7.54
C GLY A 298 10.19 20.55 -7.18
N LYS A 299 9.35 20.15 -8.16
CA LYS A 299 7.99 19.64 -7.91
C LYS A 299 8.02 18.16 -7.54
N LEU A 300 7.14 17.76 -6.63
CA LEU A 300 6.96 16.37 -6.24
C LEU A 300 6.16 15.60 -7.32
N ILE A 301 6.74 14.52 -7.85
CA ILE A 301 6.13 13.66 -8.86
C ILE A 301 5.62 12.37 -8.20
N PHE A 302 4.42 11.94 -8.59
CA PHE A 302 3.86 10.62 -8.27
C PHE A 302 3.85 9.77 -9.54
N TYR A 303 4.35 8.52 -9.47
CA TYR A 303 4.49 7.66 -10.66
C TYR A 303 3.54 6.46 -10.71
N ASP A 304 3.15 5.88 -9.58
CA ASP A 304 2.35 4.66 -9.52
C ASP A 304 0.98 4.95 -8.89
N PHE A 305 -0.09 4.47 -9.51
CA PHE A 305 -1.47 4.68 -9.04
C PHE A 305 -2.20 3.34 -8.86
N GLY A 306 -1.46 2.23 -8.79
CA GLY A 306 -2.03 0.89 -8.62
C GLY A 306 -2.74 0.69 -7.28
N MET A 307 -2.32 1.41 -6.23
CA MET A 307 -2.94 1.33 -4.91
C MET A 307 -3.48 2.69 -4.47
N MET A 308 -4.76 2.91 -4.70
CA MET A 308 -5.48 4.11 -4.27
C MET A 308 -6.59 3.75 -3.28
N GLY A 309 -6.75 4.59 -2.24
CA GLY A 309 -7.80 4.48 -1.25
C GLY A 309 -8.90 5.52 -1.43
N ASN A 310 -10.12 5.18 -1.00
CA ASN A 310 -11.22 6.12 -0.90
C ASN A 310 -11.68 6.20 0.55
N ILE A 311 -11.91 7.39 1.04
CA ILE A 311 -12.56 7.62 2.33
C ILE A 311 -14.05 7.80 2.06
N THR A 312 -14.89 7.13 2.83
CA THR A 312 -16.34 7.33 2.73
C THR A 312 -16.71 8.78 3.04
N ASN A 313 -17.72 9.32 2.38
CA ASN A 313 -18.17 10.71 2.61
C ASN A 313 -18.49 10.99 4.09
N ASN A 314 -19.02 10.00 4.81
CA ASN A 314 -19.30 10.11 6.23
C ASN A 314 -18.00 10.31 7.05
N LEU A 315 -16.98 9.50 6.78
CA LEU A 315 -15.69 9.62 7.45
C LEU A 315 -14.97 10.93 7.05
N GLN A 316 -15.02 11.31 5.77
CA GLN A 316 -14.40 12.54 5.29
C GLN A 316 -14.96 13.78 6.00
N LYS A 317 -16.28 13.89 6.13
CA LYS A 317 -16.93 14.99 6.87
C LYS A 317 -16.54 15.06 8.35
N ARG A 318 -16.17 13.92 8.93
CA ARG A 318 -15.79 13.82 10.35
C ARG A 318 -14.30 13.98 10.60
N ILE A 319 -13.44 13.88 9.57
CA ILE A 319 -11.98 14.02 9.76
C ILE A 319 -11.62 15.35 10.42
N GLY A 320 -12.23 16.45 10.03
CA GLY A 320 -11.99 17.74 10.65
C GLY A 320 -12.28 17.77 12.17
N SER A 321 -13.41 17.19 12.58
CA SER A 321 -13.76 17.08 14.01
C SER A 321 -12.87 16.09 14.75
N MET A 322 -12.47 14.99 14.13
CA MET A 322 -11.50 14.04 14.69
C MET A 322 -10.14 14.68 14.92
N VAL A 323 -9.65 15.45 13.95
CA VAL A 323 -8.41 16.20 14.05
C VAL A 323 -8.51 17.25 15.17
N LYS A 324 -9.63 17.95 15.29
CA LYS A 324 -9.88 18.89 16.39
C LYS A 324 -9.80 18.19 17.76
N SER A 325 -10.51 17.06 17.92
CA SER A 325 -10.47 16.28 19.16
C SER A 325 -9.06 15.77 19.46
N ALA A 326 -8.31 15.34 18.44
CA ALA A 326 -6.92 14.95 18.60
C ALA A 326 -6.04 16.12 19.05
N ALA A 327 -6.16 17.30 18.43
CA ALA A 327 -5.40 18.49 18.78
C ALA A 327 -5.70 18.97 20.22
N LEU A 328 -6.95 18.82 20.68
CA LEU A 328 -7.38 19.11 22.06
C LEU A 328 -7.04 17.99 23.06
N ARG A 329 -6.42 16.89 22.61
CA ARG A 329 -6.14 15.68 23.40
C ARG A 329 -7.38 15.03 24.02
N ASP A 330 -8.54 15.24 23.40
CA ASP A 330 -9.80 14.66 23.84
C ASP A 330 -9.99 13.25 23.24
N ALA A 331 -9.41 12.27 23.93
CA ALA A 331 -9.52 10.86 23.55
C ALA A 331 -10.97 10.34 23.60
N SER A 332 -11.82 10.91 24.45
CA SER A 332 -13.21 10.46 24.60
C SER A 332 -14.03 10.86 23.39
N SER A 333 -13.97 12.13 22.98
CA SER A 333 -14.63 12.62 21.76
C SER A 333 -14.10 11.95 20.50
N LEU A 334 -12.77 11.71 20.42
CA LEU A 334 -12.17 11.04 19.29
C LEU A 334 -12.69 9.60 19.16
N VAL A 335 -12.74 8.83 20.25
CA VAL A 335 -13.27 7.45 20.23
C VAL A 335 -14.75 7.41 19.89
N ALA A 336 -15.56 8.35 20.41
CA ALA A 336 -16.98 8.45 20.06
C ALA A 336 -17.16 8.71 18.56
N GLN A 337 -16.37 9.62 17.96
CA GLN A 337 -16.41 9.90 16.53
C GLN A 337 -15.96 8.70 15.67
N LEU A 338 -15.00 7.91 16.16
CA LEU A 338 -14.58 6.66 15.51
C LEU A 338 -15.71 5.60 15.52
N GLN A 339 -16.48 5.52 16.62
CA GLN A 339 -17.68 4.64 16.68
C GLN A 339 -18.77 5.12 15.71
N GLU A 340 -19.10 6.41 15.73
CA GLU A 340 -20.10 6.99 14.84
C GLU A 340 -19.71 6.90 13.35
N ALA A 341 -18.40 6.84 13.05
CA ALA A 341 -17.89 6.60 11.72
C ALA A 341 -17.93 5.12 11.31
N GLY A 342 -18.35 4.22 12.22
CA GLY A 342 -18.37 2.76 12.00
C GLY A 342 -16.99 2.11 12.04
N LEU A 343 -15.97 2.82 12.55
CA LEU A 343 -14.60 2.31 12.67
C LEU A 343 -14.40 1.44 13.92
N ILE A 344 -15.28 1.60 14.91
CA ILE A 344 -15.37 0.75 16.09
C ILE A 344 -16.77 0.16 16.10
N SER A 345 -16.88 -1.15 16.14
CA SER A 345 -18.17 -1.86 16.14
C SER A 345 -18.98 -1.53 17.40
N GLU A 346 -20.31 -1.47 17.27
CA GLU A 346 -21.20 -1.34 18.41
C GLU A 346 -21.06 -2.53 19.36
N GLY A 347 -21.15 -2.29 20.68
CA GLY A 347 -21.07 -3.33 21.70
C GLY A 347 -19.66 -3.71 22.15
N ILE A 348 -18.60 -3.09 21.60
CA ILE A 348 -17.22 -3.28 22.06
C ILE A 348 -16.96 -2.38 23.27
N ASP A 349 -16.30 -2.92 24.31
CA ASP A 349 -15.78 -2.09 25.42
C ASP A 349 -14.72 -1.11 24.91
N VAL A 350 -15.10 0.16 24.84
CA VAL A 350 -14.20 1.24 24.37
C VAL A 350 -13.20 1.72 25.45
N GLY A 351 -13.27 1.20 26.67
CA GLY A 351 -12.38 1.59 27.75
C GLY A 351 -10.90 1.39 27.42
N PRO A 352 -10.48 0.21 26.95
CA PRO A 352 -9.12 -0.05 26.50
C PRO A 352 -8.70 0.84 25.31
N ILE A 353 -9.59 1.01 24.31
CA ILE A 353 -9.33 1.86 23.13
C ILE A 353 -9.12 3.31 23.55
N ARG A 354 -9.95 3.84 24.46
CA ARG A 354 -9.84 5.20 24.97
C ARG A 354 -8.53 5.42 25.72
N ARG A 355 -8.09 4.44 26.53
CA ARG A 355 -6.80 4.51 27.23
C ARG A 355 -5.65 4.59 26.23
N LEU A 356 -5.67 3.75 25.22
CA LEU A 356 -4.67 3.71 24.16
C LEU A 356 -4.63 5.03 23.38
N VAL A 357 -5.77 5.52 22.89
CA VAL A 357 -5.87 6.81 22.19
C VAL A 357 -5.35 7.96 23.06
N ARG A 358 -5.64 7.96 24.36
CA ARG A 358 -5.11 8.98 25.29
C ARG A 358 -3.59 8.94 25.40
N LEU A 359 -2.99 7.75 25.47
CA LEU A 359 -1.54 7.56 25.46
C LEU A 359 -0.93 8.05 24.14
N MET A 360 -1.53 7.66 23.02
CA MET A 360 -1.10 8.10 21.69
C MET A 360 -1.10 9.63 21.57
N LEU A 361 -2.18 10.28 21.94
CA LEU A 361 -2.31 11.74 21.90
C LEU A 361 -1.32 12.44 22.84
N LYS A 362 -1.08 11.87 24.03
CA LYS A 362 -0.09 12.39 24.96
C LYS A 362 1.33 12.34 24.37
N GLU A 363 1.72 11.22 23.81
CA GLU A 363 3.06 11.03 23.29
C GLU A 363 3.27 11.76 21.94
N ALA A 364 2.29 11.71 21.04
CA ALA A 364 2.39 12.35 19.72
C ALA A 364 2.44 13.90 19.79
N LEU A 365 1.84 14.49 20.84
CA LEU A 365 1.73 15.94 20.99
C LEU A 365 2.65 16.53 22.09
N THR A 366 3.56 15.74 22.66
CA THR A 366 4.46 16.19 23.74
C THR A 366 5.91 16.15 23.29
N PRO A 367 6.62 17.29 23.20
CA PRO A 367 8.07 17.32 22.96
C PRO A 367 8.87 16.78 24.16
N PRO A 368 10.07 16.15 23.95
CA PRO A 368 10.63 15.81 22.66
C PRO A 368 9.89 14.62 22.02
N PHE A 369 9.52 14.78 20.75
CA PHE A 369 8.83 13.74 20.01
C PHE A 369 9.72 12.50 19.95
N SER A 370 9.27 11.41 20.60
CA SER A 370 10.04 10.16 20.56
C SER A 370 10.02 9.58 19.14
N PRO A 371 11.16 9.36 18.50
CA PRO A 371 11.21 8.75 17.15
C PRO A 371 10.59 7.35 17.11
N ASN A 372 10.38 6.72 18.26
CA ASN A 372 9.83 5.38 18.41
C ASN A 372 8.35 5.33 18.87
N ILE A 373 7.62 6.45 18.80
CA ILE A 373 6.21 6.50 19.22
C ILE A 373 5.39 5.46 18.45
N ILE A 374 5.48 5.46 17.12
CA ILE A 374 4.75 4.52 16.28
C ILE A 374 5.17 3.08 16.61
N ASP A 375 6.43 2.85 16.91
CA ASP A 375 6.94 1.52 17.27
C ASP A 375 6.49 1.04 18.66
N LYS A 376 6.48 1.92 19.67
CA LYS A 376 5.95 1.60 20.99
C LYS A 376 4.44 1.40 20.97
N LEU A 377 3.72 2.34 20.34
CA LEU A 377 2.28 2.29 20.20
C LEU A 377 1.81 1.13 19.33
N SER A 378 2.58 0.76 18.30
CA SER A 378 2.26 -0.42 17.49
C SER A 378 2.37 -1.72 18.32
N GLY A 379 3.15 -1.76 19.40
CA GLY A 379 3.17 -2.88 20.35
C GLY A 379 1.87 -3.01 21.12
N ASP A 380 1.48 -1.96 21.84
CA ASP A 380 0.28 -1.94 22.68
C ASP A 380 -1.01 -1.99 21.84
N LEU A 381 -1.04 -1.27 20.72
CA LEU A 381 -2.13 -1.34 19.74
C LEU A 381 -2.23 -2.74 19.11
N TYR A 382 -1.08 -3.33 18.83
CA TYR A 382 -1.00 -4.66 18.25
C TYR A 382 -1.60 -5.71 19.18
N GLU A 383 -1.24 -5.72 20.48
CA GLU A 383 -1.82 -6.66 21.46
C GLU A 383 -3.34 -6.46 21.55
N LEU A 384 -3.79 -5.19 21.64
CA LEU A 384 -5.21 -4.87 21.71
C LEU A 384 -5.98 -5.31 20.46
N VAL A 385 -5.46 -5.03 19.27
CA VAL A 385 -6.12 -5.33 17.98
C VAL A 385 -6.00 -6.82 17.64
N TYR A 386 -4.89 -7.46 18.01
CA TYR A 386 -4.66 -8.86 17.71
C TYR A 386 -5.43 -9.81 18.64
N GLU A 387 -5.62 -9.44 19.91
CA GLU A 387 -6.30 -10.26 20.92
C GLU A 387 -7.82 -10.05 20.94
N THR A 388 -8.30 -8.88 20.48
CA THR A 388 -9.73 -8.62 20.37
C THR A 388 -10.25 -8.92 18.95
N PRO A 389 -11.52 -9.33 18.77
CA PRO A 389 -12.13 -9.54 17.45
C PRO A 389 -12.41 -8.20 16.73
N PHE A 390 -11.45 -7.31 16.76
CA PHE A 390 -11.54 -5.98 16.16
C PHE A 390 -11.21 -6.08 14.66
N GLN A 391 -12.15 -5.74 13.80
CA GLN A 391 -11.93 -5.67 12.35
C GLN A 391 -11.78 -4.22 11.94
N LEU A 392 -10.54 -3.79 11.69
CA LEU A 392 -10.29 -2.48 11.10
C LEU A 392 -10.83 -2.46 9.66
N PRO A 393 -11.64 -1.46 9.28
CA PRO A 393 -11.99 -1.25 7.89
C PRO A 393 -10.73 -1.09 7.04
N VAL A 394 -10.73 -1.67 5.85
CA VAL A 394 -9.56 -1.67 4.96
C VAL A 394 -9.11 -0.27 4.61
N ASP A 395 -10.05 0.63 4.39
CA ASP A 395 -9.76 2.04 4.09
C ASP A 395 -8.93 2.71 5.19
N LEU A 396 -9.26 2.43 6.47
CA LEU A 396 -8.49 2.96 7.60
C LEU A 396 -7.08 2.37 7.67
N ILE A 397 -6.95 1.08 7.36
CA ILE A 397 -5.64 0.42 7.30
C ILE A 397 -4.77 1.08 6.23
N PHE A 398 -5.32 1.37 5.06
CA PHE A 398 -4.62 2.07 4.00
C PHE A 398 -4.23 3.51 4.40
N VAL A 399 -5.10 4.24 5.10
CA VAL A 399 -4.77 5.56 5.65
C VAL A 399 -3.61 5.46 6.64
N MET A 400 -3.66 4.53 7.59
CA MET A 400 -2.59 4.35 8.58
C MET A 400 -1.26 3.93 7.94
N ARG A 401 -1.31 3.02 6.96
CA ARG A 401 -0.14 2.61 6.19
C ARG A 401 0.48 3.80 5.45
N ALA A 402 -0.32 4.58 4.74
CA ALA A 402 0.16 5.72 4.01
C ALA A 402 0.73 6.80 4.94
N LEU A 403 0.09 7.09 6.09
CA LEU A 403 0.63 7.99 7.12
C LEU A 403 2.01 7.53 7.63
N SER A 404 2.13 6.24 7.95
CA SER A 404 3.41 5.65 8.38
C SER A 404 4.48 5.73 7.30
N THR A 405 4.10 5.54 6.04
CA THR A 405 5.02 5.64 4.89
C THR A 405 5.48 7.09 4.69
N TYR A 406 4.57 8.06 4.74
CA TYR A 406 4.91 9.49 4.65
C TYR A 406 5.80 9.95 5.80
N GLU A 407 5.54 9.50 7.03
CA GLU A 407 6.43 9.77 8.18
C GLU A 407 7.83 9.17 7.93
N GLY A 408 7.91 7.94 7.41
CA GLY A 408 9.18 7.29 7.07
C GLY A 408 9.94 8.04 5.96
N VAL A 409 9.24 8.45 4.90
CA VAL A 409 9.81 9.26 3.81
C VAL A 409 10.26 10.63 4.31
N GLY A 410 9.44 11.29 5.11
CA GLY A 410 9.77 12.58 5.70
C GLY A 410 11.05 12.53 6.54
N ARG A 411 11.18 11.52 7.41
CA ARG A 411 12.40 11.32 8.23
C ARG A 411 13.62 10.89 7.43
N MET A 412 13.42 10.21 6.31
CA MET A 412 14.52 9.88 5.39
C MET A 412 15.08 11.16 4.73
N LEU A 413 14.22 12.12 4.42
CA LEU A 413 14.60 13.42 3.87
C LEU A 413 15.17 14.36 4.94
N ASP A 414 14.50 14.43 6.09
CA ASP A 414 14.86 15.28 7.23
C ASP A 414 14.68 14.49 8.54
N PRO A 415 15.77 14.13 9.25
CA PRO A 415 15.68 13.38 10.51
C PRO A 415 14.86 14.09 11.60
N SER A 416 14.68 15.41 11.53
CA SER A 416 13.86 16.19 12.46
C SER A 416 12.37 16.24 12.08
N PHE A 417 12.01 15.64 10.95
CA PHE A 417 10.65 15.65 10.43
C PHE A 417 9.64 15.10 11.45
N ASN A 418 8.56 15.84 11.63
CA ASN A 418 7.41 15.43 12.42
C ASN A 418 6.12 15.81 11.69
N LEU A 419 5.39 14.78 11.24
CA LEU A 419 4.18 14.97 10.44
C LEU A 419 3.15 15.85 11.15
N VAL A 420 2.95 15.66 12.45
CA VAL A 420 1.95 16.41 13.23
C VAL A 420 2.29 17.90 13.32
N SER A 421 3.58 18.23 13.58
CA SER A 421 4.01 19.63 13.70
C SER A 421 3.93 20.37 12.36
N ILE A 422 4.28 19.71 11.27
CA ILE A 422 4.26 20.29 9.92
C ILE A 422 2.82 20.51 9.43
N THR A 423 1.94 19.56 9.74
CA THR A 423 0.55 19.61 9.27
C THR A 423 -0.36 20.50 10.10
N LYS A 424 0.03 20.81 11.34
CA LYS A 424 -0.75 21.65 12.27
C LYS A 424 -1.18 23.01 11.70
N PRO A 425 -0.32 23.84 11.07
CA PRO A 425 -0.73 25.11 10.48
C PRO A 425 -1.80 24.96 9.40
N TYR A 426 -1.65 23.95 8.53
CA TYR A 426 -2.63 23.64 7.49
C TYR A 426 -3.98 23.22 8.07
N LEU A 427 -3.98 22.40 9.11
CA LEU A 427 -5.21 21.98 9.80
C LEU A 427 -5.92 23.17 10.47
N ILE A 428 -5.17 24.09 11.08
CA ILE A 428 -5.73 25.32 11.67
C ILE A 428 -6.37 26.20 10.58
N SER A 429 -5.72 26.36 9.43
CA SER A 429 -6.28 27.17 8.32
C SER A 429 -7.61 26.62 7.78
N ILE A 430 -7.74 25.30 7.64
CA ILE A 430 -9.01 24.66 7.23
C ILE A 430 -10.09 24.86 8.30
N MET A 431 -9.73 24.75 9.58
CA MET A 431 -10.69 24.92 10.68
C MET A 431 -11.21 26.36 10.79
N SER A 432 -10.38 27.36 10.48
CA SER A 432 -10.77 28.77 10.45
C SER A 432 -11.65 29.11 9.24
N SER A 433 -11.38 28.52 8.07
CA SER A 433 -12.19 28.74 6.85
C SER A 433 -13.57 28.07 6.93
N ASN A 434 -13.73 26.94 7.63
CA ASN A 434 -15.01 26.28 7.84
C ASN A 434 -15.90 26.97 8.91
N ASN A 435 -15.37 27.92 9.68
CA ASN A 435 -16.16 28.72 10.63
C ASN A 435 -16.73 30.01 10.01
N GLN A 436 -16.43 30.32 8.76
CA GLN A 436 -17.12 31.36 8.02
C GLN A 436 -18.34 30.74 7.34
N SER A 437 -19.48 30.87 8.00
CA SER A 437 -20.80 30.45 7.53
C SER A 437 -21.16 31.15 6.21
N PRO A 438 -21.90 30.50 5.27
CA PRO A 438 -22.32 31.13 4.00
C PRO A 438 -23.48 32.14 4.17
N ASN A 439 -23.51 32.91 5.22
CA ASN A 439 -24.59 33.87 5.49
C ASN A 439 -24.18 35.36 5.43
N ASP A 440 -22.98 35.66 4.90
CA ASP A 440 -22.56 37.03 4.65
C ASP A 440 -22.12 37.24 3.20
N LEU A 441 -23.08 37.03 2.27
CA LEU A 441 -23.12 37.62 0.91
C LEU A 441 -24.53 37.76 0.45
#